data_cc83a9506091709e697bc03533a2beaf
#
_entry.id   cc83a9506091709e697bc03533a2beaf
#
_cell.length_a   1.000
_cell.length_b   1.000
_cell.length_c   1.000
_cell.angle_alpha   90.00
_cell.angle_beta   90.00
_cell.angle_gamma   90.00
#
_symmetry.space_group_name_H-M   'P 1'
#
loop_
_entity.id
_entity.type
_entity.pdbx_description
1 polymer ?
#
loop_
_entity_poly.entity_id
_entity_poly.type
_entity_poly.pdbx_seq_one_letter_code
_entity_poly.pdbx_strand_id
1 'polypeptide(L)'
;VRDRFDDAMIAVLHSGIGPGARYDEWRRIRRGEARIVVGARSAIFAPVRDLRLIIVDEEHDTSYKQEEYLPYNARDLAIVRAKQRPATVILGSATPAVQTYFNTKKRDFKLLELTRRVAGRDLPRVDIIDMKKEGGRTPPLFSRSLIDAVGETLDAGNQALLFLNRRGFHTFLCCLDCGYVFTCLN
;
A
#
# COMPACT_ATOMS: atom_id res chain seq x y z
N VAL A 1 1.21 -15.37 9.56
CA VAL A 1 0.03 -15.65 10.40
C VAL A 1 -0.08 -17.15 10.65
N ARG A 2 -0.06 -17.99 9.60
CA ARG A 2 -0.17 -19.47 9.70
C ARG A 2 0.88 -20.10 10.60
N ASP A 3 2.09 -19.58 10.61
CA ASP A 3 3.17 -20.09 11.47
C ASP A 3 2.96 -19.86 12.98
N ARG A 4 1.96 -19.05 13.35
CA ARG A 4 1.69 -18.65 14.74
C ARG A 4 0.32 -19.03 15.27
N PHE A 5 -0.59 -19.41 14.37
CA PHE A 5 -1.98 -19.75 14.71
C PHE A 5 -2.38 -21.02 13.96
N ASP A 6 -3.25 -21.81 14.58
CA ASP A 6 -3.82 -22.98 13.95
C ASP A 6 -4.57 -22.57 12.65
N ASP A 7 -4.28 -23.24 11.55
CA ASP A 7 -4.89 -23.01 10.25
C ASP A 7 -6.43 -23.13 10.29
N ALA A 8 -6.95 -24.00 11.14
CA ALA A 8 -8.41 -24.14 11.33
C ALA A 8 -9.07 -22.87 11.85
N MET A 9 -8.33 -22.01 12.56
CA MET A 9 -8.82 -20.73 13.08
C MET A 9 -8.76 -19.59 12.08
N ILE A 10 -8.11 -19.77 10.94
CA ILE A 10 -7.84 -18.73 9.95
C ILE A 10 -8.78 -18.90 8.76
N ALA A 11 -9.45 -17.83 8.37
CA ALA A 11 -10.17 -17.70 7.10
C ALA A 11 -9.47 -16.70 6.19
N VAL A 12 -9.38 -17.02 4.89
CA VAL A 12 -8.72 -16.15 3.90
C VAL A 12 -9.74 -15.68 2.87
N LEU A 13 -9.88 -14.36 2.71
CA LEU A 13 -10.84 -13.74 1.79
C LEU A 13 -10.12 -12.83 0.79
N HIS A 14 -9.98 -13.28 -0.45
CA HIS A 14 -9.44 -12.47 -1.55
C HIS A 14 -10.14 -12.80 -2.88
N SER A 15 -9.91 -11.98 -3.90
CA SER A 15 -10.55 -12.13 -5.22
C SER A 15 -10.14 -13.39 -6.00
N GLY A 16 -8.99 -13.99 -5.67
CA GLY A 16 -8.47 -15.17 -6.34
C GLY A 16 -9.09 -16.49 -5.88
N ILE A 17 -9.94 -16.51 -4.85
CA ILE A 17 -10.68 -17.71 -4.45
C ILE A 17 -12.01 -17.79 -5.20
N GLY A 18 -12.36 -19.03 -5.65
CA GLY A 18 -13.62 -19.26 -6.33
C GLY A 18 -14.85 -18.96 -5.45
N PRO A 19 -16.02 -18.70 -6.07
CA PRO A 19 -17.24 -18.30 -5.34
C PRO A 19 -17.68 -19.33 -4.27
N GLY A 20 -17.55 -20.63 -4.54
CA GLY A 20 -17.88 -21.69 -3.58
C GLY A 20 -16.98 -21.66 -2.34
N ALA A 21 -15.67 -21.66 -2.54
CA ALA A 21 -14.70 -21.59 -1.43
C ALA A 21 -14.87 -20.29 -0.62
N ARG A 22 -15.16 -19.17 -1.30
CA ARG A 22 -15.46 -17.91 -0.63
C ARG A 22 -16.71 -17.98 0.23
N TYR A 23 -17.74 -18.66 -0.23
CA TYR A 23 -18.97 -18.89 0.53
C TYR A 23 -18.71 -19.77 1.75
N ASP A 24 -17.91 -20.83 1.62
CA ASP A 24 -17.55 -21.71 2.72
C ASP A 24 -16.74 -20.98 3.80
N GLU A 25 -15.75 -20.18 3.41
CA GLU A 25 -15.00 -19.33 4.35
C GLU A 25 -15.93 -18.34 5.07
N TRP A 26 -16.86 -17.72 4.35
CA TRP A 26 -17.85 -16.83 4.93
C TRP A 26 -18.73 -17.53 5.99
N ARG A 27 -19.15 -18.77 5.72
CA ARG A 27 -19.93 -19.59 6.68
C ARG A 27 -19.10 -19.95 7.92
N ARG A 28 -17.84 -20.35 7.74
CA ARG A 28 -16.92 -20.66 8.84
C ARG A 28 -16.75 -19.45 9.77
N ILE A 29 -16.55 -18.27 9.20
CA ILE A 29 -16.45 -17.02 9.98
C ILE A 29 -17.76 -16.76 10.73
N ARG A 30 -18.89 -16.85 10.03
CA ARG A 30 -20.21 -16.59 10.62
C ARG A 30 -20.57 -17.57 11.76
N ARG A 31 -20.11 -18.81 11.68
CA ARG A 31 -20.30 -19.82 12.74
C ARG A 31 -19.32 -19.65 13.91
N GLY A 32 -18.27 -18.85 13.74
CA GLY A 32 -17.21 -18.67 14.74
C GLY A 32 -16.14 -19.76 14.72
N GLU A 33 -16.15 -20.63 13.71
CA GLU A 33 -15.16 -21.66 13.48
C GLU A 33 -13.81 -21.02 13.09
N ALA A 34 -13.84 -19.97 12.25
CA ALA A 34 -12.68 -19.14 11.96
C ALA A 34 -12.79 -17.83 12.78
N ARG A 35 -11.76 -17.54 13.56
CA ARG A 35 -11.69 -16.38 14.46
C ARG A 35 -10.74 -15.30 13.96
N ILE A 36 -9.85 -15.64 13.04
CA ILE A 36 -8.91 -14.74 12.38
C ILE A 36 -9.29 -14.68 10.91
N VAL A 37 -9.49 -13.48 10.40
CA VAL A 37 -9.79 -13.26 8.98
C VAL A 37 -8.65 -12.47 8.37
N VAL A 38 -8.03 -13.00 7.34
CA VAL A 38 -7.01 -12.33 6.53
C VAL A 38 -7.57 -12.12 5.14
N GLY A 39 -7.43 -10.94 4.60
CA GLY A 39 -7.94 -10.70 3.26
C GLY A 39 -7.68 -9.31 2.72
N ALA A 40 -8.06 -9.10 1.47
CA ALA A 40 -8.00 -7.81 0.80
C ALA A 40 -9.14 -6.88 1.29
N ARG A 41 -9.26 -5.74 0.68
CA ARG A 41 -10.25 -4.68 0.96
C ARG A 41 -11.65 -5.18 1.35
N SER A 42 -12.20 -6.16 0.63
CA SER A 42 -13.54 -6.70 0.89
C SER A 42 -13.67 -7.52 2.18
N ALA A 43 -12.56 -7.93 2.79
CA ALA A 43 -12.58 -8.65 4.07
C ALA A 43 -13.15 -7.80 5.22
N ILE A 44 -13.20 -6.48 5.05
CA ILE A 44 -13.83 -5.57 6.01
C ILE A 44 -15.31 -5.91 6.28
N PHE A 45 -15.98 -6.60 5.37
CA PHE A 45 -17.38 -7.02 5.52
C PHE A 45 -17.55 -8.42 6.13
N ALA A 46 -16.46 -9.13 6.46
CA ALA A 46 -16.53 -10.48 7.02
C ALA A 46 -17.41 -10.54 8.29
N PRO A 47 -18.30 -11.54 8.44
CA PRO A 47 -19.28 -11.61 9.53
C PRO A 47 -18.67 -12.13 10.84
N VAL A 48 -17.61 -11.48 11.31
CA VAL A 48 -16.98 -11.80 12.60
C VAL A 48 -17.91 -11.39 13.73
N ARG A 49 -18.31 -12.36 14.57
CA ARG A 49 -19.28 -12.15 15.65
C ARG A 49 -18.71 -11.25 16.76
N ASP A 50 -17.63 -11.68 17.36
CA ASP A 50 -16.97 -11.00 18.48
C ASP A 50 -15.74 -10.26 18.02
N LEU A 51 -15.95 -9.27 17.14
CA LEU A 51 -14.88 -8.47 16.60
C LEU A 51 -14.24 -7.63 17.71
N ARG A 52 -12.94 -7.81 17.93
CA ARG A 52 -12.15 -7.11 18.95
C ARG A 52 -10.99 -6.31 18.36
N LEU A 53 -10.50 -6.73 17.22
CA LEU A 53 -9.34 -6.12 16.59
C LEU A 53 -9.50 -6.08 15.08
N ILE A 54 -9.19 -4.93 14.48
CA ILE A 54 -9.02 -4.76 13.04
C ILE A 54 -7.61 -4.20 12.82
N ILE A 55 -6.85 -4.85 11.95
CA ILE A 55 -5.53 -4.36 11.53
C ILE A 55 -5.64 -4.00 10.05
N VAL A 56 -5.28 -2.78 9.72
CA VAL A 56 -5.15 -2.28 8.35
C VAL A 56 -3.68 -2.03 8.12
N ASP A 57 -3.05 -2.90 7.35
CA ASP A 57 -1.64 -2.78 6.98
C ASP A 57 -1.49 -1.90 5.75
N GLU A 58 -0.40 -1.13 5.65
CA GLU A 58 -0.19 -0.13 4.58
C GLU A 58 -1.43 0.77 4.37
N GLU A 59 -1.96 1.36 5.46
CA GLU A 59 -3.24 2.07 5.49
C GLU A 59 -3.35 3.23 4.48
N HIS A 60 -2.20 3.71 4.00
CA HIS A 60 -2.08 4.78 3.00
C HIS A 60 -2.37 4.31 1.57
N ASP A 61 -2.40 2.99 1.33
CA ASP A 61 -2.56 2.43 -0.02
C ASP A 61 -3.93 2.79 -0.60
N THR A 62 -3.92 3.33 -1.81
CA THR A 62 -5.14 3.72 -2.54
C THR A 62 -6.02 2.55 -2.90
N SER A 63 -5.50 1.31 -2.90
CA SER A 63 -6.28 0.10 -3.14
C SER A 63 -7.39 -0.16 -2.13
N TYR A 64 -7.33 0.48 -0.95
CA TYR A 64 -8.42 0.45 0.03
C TYR A 64 -9.66 1.23 -0.42
N LYS A 65 -9.54 2.10 -1.42
CA LYS A 65 -10.66 2.82 -2.00
C LYS A 65 -11.33 2.00 -3.10
N GLN A 66 -12.63 1.75 -2.95
CA GLN A 66 -13.50 1.20 -3.99
C GLN A 66 -14.22 2.34 -4.68
N GLU A 67 -14.14 2.42 -6.00
CA GLU A 67 -14.78 3.48 -6.80
C GLU A 67 -15.95 2.95 -7.64
N GLU A 68 -15.94 1.65 -7.95
CA GLU A 68 -16.97 1.01 -8.77
C GLU A 68 -18.14 0.51 -7.91
N TYR A 69 -19.36 0.55 -8.46
CA TYR A 69 -20.63 0.10 -7.87
C TYR A 69 -21.00 0.80 -6.56
N LEU A 70 -20.51 0.34 -5.43
CA LEU A 70 -20.71 0.95 -4.12
C LEU A 70 -19.37 1.55 -3.66
N PRO A 71 -19.22 2.87 -3.73
CA PRO A 71 -17.98 3.53 -3.32
C PRO A 71 -17.77 3.42 -1.81
N TYR A 72 -16.60 2.97 -1.37
CA TYR A 72 -16.20 2.97 0.03
C TYR A 72 -14.68 2.99 0.18
N ASN A 73 -14.21 3.39 1.36
CA ASN A 73 -12.83 3.22 1.78
C ASN A 73 -12.79 2.23 2.95
N ALA A 74 -12.10 1.10 2.76
CA ALA A 74 -12.07 0.03 3.76
C ALA A 74 -11.35 0.44 5.05
N ARG A 75 -10.36 1.34 4.99
CA ARG A 75 -9.71 1.93 6.17
C ARG A 75 -10.74 2.72 7.01
N ASP A 76 -11.51 3.58 6.36
CA ASP A 76 -12.50 4.40 7.05
C ASP A 76 -13.64 3.54 7.61
N LEU A 77 -14.06 2.51 6.85
CA LEU A 77 -15.01 1.52 7.34
C LEU A 77 -14.49 0.72 8.53
N ALA A 78 -13.19 0.43 8.60
CA ALA A 78 -12.59 -0.23 9.75
C ALA A 78 -12.78 0.59 11.04
N ILE A 79 -12.56 1.91 10.94
CA ILE A 79 -12.74 2.84 12.06
C ILE A 79 -14.21 2.89 12.48
N VAL A 80 -15.13 3.05 11.52
CA VAL A 80 -16.58 3.09 11.78
C VAL A 80 -17.06 1.79 12.42
N ARG A 81 -16.64 0.65 11.85
CA ARG A 81 -17.02 -0.67 12.34
C ARG A 81 -16.53 -0.93 13.76
N ALA A 82 -15.32 -0.48 14.09
CA ALA A 82 -14.78 -0.60 15.44
C ALA A 82 -15.49 0.30 16.45
N LYS A 83 -15.94 1.49 16.04
CA LYS A 83 -16.77 2.36 16.88
C LYS A 83 -18.13 1.74 17.23
N GLN A 84 -18.69 0.95 16.31
CA GLN A 84 -19.98 0.26 16.52
C GLN A 84 -19.84 -1.03 17.34
N ARG A 85 -18.64 -1.45 17.65
CA ARG A 85 -18.31 -2.68 18.38
C ARG A 85 -17.22 -2.36 19.41
N PRO A 86 -17.08 -3.13 20.49
CA PRO A 86 -15.99 -2.94 21.46
C PRO A 86 -14.66 -3.46 20.85
N ALA A 87 -14.22 -2.84 19.76
CA ALA A 87 -13.06 -3.27 19.00
C ALA A 87 -12.01 -2.16 18.84
N THR A 88 -10.76 -2.55 18.75
CA THR A 88 -9.63 -1.65 18.48
C THR A 88 -9.26 -1.71 17.00
N VAL A 89 -8.89 -0.57 16.43
CA VAL A 89 -8.28 -0.50 15.09
C VAL A 89 -6.82 -0.15 15.21
N ILE A 90 -5.98 -0.87 14.47
CA ILE A 90 -4.56 -0.54 14.27
C ILE A 90 -4.37 -0.21 12.79
N LEU A 91 -3.92 1.01 12.50
CA LEU A 91 -3.54 1.46 11.18
C LEU A 91 -2.02 1.43 11.09
N GLY A 92 -1.47 0.52 10.31
CA GLY A 92 -0.03 0.34 10.14
C GLY A 92 0.46 0.98 8.84
N SER A 93 1.56 1.72 8.90
CA SER A 93 2.23 2.26 7.71
C SER A 93 3.63 2.78 8.05
N ALA A 94 4.56 2.66 7.12
CA ALA A 94 5.83 3.38 7.17
C ALA A 94 5.69 4.83 6.69
N THR A 95 4.68 5.10 5.85
CA THR A 95 4.37 6.39 5.23
C THR A 95 2.87 6.69 5.40
N PRO A 96 2.40 7.02 6.62
CA PRO A 96 0.98 7.16 6.88
C PRO A 96 0.32 8.23 6.00
N ALA A 97 -0.94 8.00 5.65
CA ALA A 97 -1.73 8.98 4.94
C ALA A 97 -1.78 10.31 5.70
N VAL A 98 -1.72 11.43 4.99
CA VAL A 98 -1.71 12.78 5.60
C VAL A 98 -2.87 12.96 6.58
N GLN A 99 -4.05 12.49 6.22
CA GLN A 99 -5.24 12.58 7.08
C GLN A 99 -5.09 11.75 8.36
N THR A 100 -4.59 10.53 8.27
CA THR A 100 -4.34 9.66 9.43
C THR A 100 -3.32 10.31 10.36
N TYR A 101 -2.20 10.79 9.80
CA TYR A 101 -1.18 11.50 10.57
C TYR A 101 -1.71 12.77 11.24
N PHE A 102 -2.53 13.56 10.54
CA PHE A 102 -3.15 14.75 11.10
C PHE A 102 -4.08 14.43 12.29
N ASN A 103 -4.83 13.32 12.23
CA ASN A 103 -5.68 12.88 13.33
C ASN A 103 -4.85 12.48 14.57
N THR A 104 -3.62 11.99 14.41
CA THR A 104 -2.73 11.76 15.56
C THR A 104 -2.30 13.08 16.21
N LYS A 105 -2.10 14.14 15.43
CA LYS A 105 -1.78 15.48 15.97
C LYS A 105 -2.94 16.13 16.72
N LYS A 106 -4.18 15.87 16.28
CA LYS A 106 -5.39 16.28 16.99
C LYS A 106 -5.69 15.44 18.24
N ARG A 107 -4.93 14.38 18.49
CA ARG A 107 -5.13 13.38 19.55
C ARG A 107 -6.41 12.55 19.42
N ASP A 108 -7.01 12.51 18.23
CA ASP A 108 -8.12 11.61 17.93
C ASP A 108 -7.64 10.16 17.80
N PHE A 109 -6.39 9.99 17.33
CA PHE A 109 -5.70 8.71 17.26
C PHE A 109 -4.46 8.69 18.13
N LYS A 110 -4.19 7.54 18.74
CA LYS A 110 -2.94 7.32 19.48
C LYS A 110 -1.83 6.93 18.48
N LEU A 111 -0.75 7.71 18.46
CA LEU A 111 0.44 7.39 17.66
C LEU A 111 1.32 6.38 18.42
N LEU A 112 1.72 5.32 17.70
CA LEU A 112 2.72 4.36 18.14
C LEU A 112 3.82 4.31 17.09
N GLU A 113 5.06 4.59 17.48
CA GLU A 113 6.20 4.66 16.58
C GLU A 113 7.16 3.50 16.82
N LEU A 114 7.49 2.77 15.75
CA LEU A 114 8.54 1.77 15.72
C LEU A 114 9.82 2.42 15.19
N THR A 115 10.64 2.93 16.10
CA THR A 115 11.83 3.74 15.76
C THR A 115 13.06 2.93 15.38
N ARG A 116 13.07 1.61 15.69
CA ARG A 116 14.21 0.74 15.41
C ARG A 116 13.92 -0.15 14.21
N ARG A 117 14.84 -0.15 13.25
CA ARG A 117 14.78 -1.10 12.12
C ARG A 117 15.12 -2.51 12.59
N VAL A 118 14.51 -3.50 11.94
CA VAL A 118 14.88 -4.91 12.12
C VAL A 118 16.36 -5.08 11.77
N ALA A 119 17.11 -5.73 12.67
CA ALA A 119 18.55 -5.97 12.53
C ALA A 119 19.45 -4.71 12.50
N GLY A 120 18.96 -3.52 12.91
CA GLY A 120 19.79 -2.31 13.04
C GLY A 120 20.43 -1.83 11.73
N ARG A 121 19.87 -2.19 10.57
CA ARG A 121 20.41 -1.82 9.26
C ARG A 121 20.22 -0.33 9.00
N ASP A 122 21.28 0.31 8.49
CA ASP A 122 21.24 1.70 8.05
C ASP A 122 20.31 1.90 6.85
N LEU A 123 19.90 3.15 6.64
CA LEU A 123 19.17 3.54 5.44
C LEU A 123 20.11 3.47 4.23
N PRO A 124 19.64 3.07 3.05
CA PRO A 124 20.43 3.17 1.83
C PRO A 124 20.77 4.64 1.56
N ARG A 125 21.92 4.87 0.96
CA ARG A 125 22.25 6.19 0.43
C ARG A 125 21.29 6.52 -0.70
N VAL A 126 20.75 7.74 -0.71
CA VAL A 126 19.84 8.24 -1.74
C VAL A 126 20.46 9.47 -2.39
N ASP A 127 20.69 9.42 -3.69
CA ASP A 127 21.16 10.54 -4.48
C ASP A 127 20.01 11.03 -5.38
N ILE A 128 19.68 12.32 -5.28
CA ILE A 128 18.63 12.97 -6.10
C ILE A 128 19.30 13.67 -7.26
N ILE A 129 18.91 13.29 -8.49
CA ILE A 129 19.49 13.81 -9.72
C ILE A 129 18.50 14.74 -10.42
N ASP A 130 18.93 15.97 -10.65
CA ASP A 130 18.16 16.95 -11.43
C ASP A 130 18.32 16.68 -12.93
N MET A 131 17.36 16.02 -13.52
CA MET A 131 17.35 15.65 -14.94
C MET A 131 17.39 16.84 -15.89
N LYS A 132 17.05 18.06 -15.45
CA LYS A 132 17.19 19.29 -16.25
C LYS A 132 18.66 19.64 -16.51
N LYS A 133 19.57 19.20 -15.66
CA LYS A 133 21.01 19.44 -15.77
C LYS A 133 21.73 18.40 -16.65
N GLU A 134 21.08 17.31 -17.00
CA GLU A 134 21.67 16.21 -17.80
C GLU A 134 21.80 16.55 -19.31
N GLY A 135 21.35 17.72 -19.73
CA GLY A 135 21.66 18.32 -21.04
C GLY A 135 21.01 17.65 -22.26
N GLY A 136 20.65 18.48 -23.24
CA GLY A 136 20.11 18.06 -24.53
C GLY A 136 18.68 18.56 -24.80
N ARG A 137 18.30 18.64 -26.08
CA ARG A 137 16.94 19.03 -26.52
C ARG A 137 15.83 18.10 -26.02
N THR A 138 16.19 16.87 -25.71
CA THR A 138 15.25 15.87 -25.15
C THR A 138 15.89 15.32 -23.89
N PRO A 139 15.24 15.44 -22.70
CA PRO A 139 15.79 14.85 -21.48
C PRO A 139 15.93 13.34 -21.67
N PRO A 140 17.09 12.76 -21.34
CA PRO A 140 17.28 11.32 -21.41
C PRO A 140 16.32 10.63 -20.42
N LEU A 141 15.90 9.40 -20.73
CA LEU A 141 15.07 8.61 -19.81
C LEU A 141 15.81 8.30 -18.51
N PHE A 142 17.11 8.11 -18.60
CA PHE A 142 18.01 7.82 -17.48
C PHE A 142 19.11 8.86 -17.42
N SER A 143 19.49 9.26 -16.20
CA SER A 143 20.66 10.10 -15.99
C SER A 143 21.95 9.34 -16.29
N ARG A 144 23.00 10.05 -16.63
CA ARG A 144 24.31 9.45 -16.84
C ARG A 144 24.81 8.77 -15.56
N SER A 145 24.67 9.44 -14.43
CA SER A 145 25.03 8.88 -13.12
C SER A 145 24.29 7.58 -12.79
N LEU A 146 23.01 7.43 -13.21
CA LEU A 146 22.27 6.18 -13.03
C LEU A 146 22.84 5.07 -13.93
N ILE A 147 23.16 5.39 -15.19
CA ILE A 147 23.72 4.40 -16.12
C ILE A 147 25.07 3.91 -15.58
N ASP A 148 25.92 4.82 -15.14
CA ASP A 148 27.25 4.49 -14.60
C ASP A 148 27.12 3.63 -13.33
N ALA A 149 26.24 3.99 -12.39
CA ALA A 149 25.99 3.23 -11.17
C ALA A 149 25.43 1.82 -11.43
N VAL A 150 24.57 1.69 -12.43
CA VAL A 150 24.05 0.36 -12.86
C VAL A 150 25.20 -0.46 -13.45
N GLY A 151 26.04 0.13 -14.31
CA GLY A 151 27.21 -0.53 -14.88
C GLY A 151 28.16 -1.06 -13.78
N GLU A 152 28.57 -0.19 -12.89
CA GLU A 152 29.44 -0.55 -11.75
C GLU A 152 28.86 -1.67 -10.89
N THR A 153 27.53 -1.63 -10.65
CA THR A 153 26.83 -2.65 -9.87
C THR A 153 26.88 -4.01 -10.56
N LEU A 154 26.65 -4.04 -11.88
CA LEU A 154 26.67 -5.27 -12.67
C LEU A 154 28.10 -5.81 -12.83
N ASP A 155 29.08 -4.95 -13.06
CA ASP A 155 30.49 -5.34 -13.18
C ASP A 155 31.03 -5.93 -11.85
N ALA A 156 30.51 -5.48 -10.72
CA ALA A 156 30.79 -6.06 -9.41
C ALA A 156 30.05 -7.40 -9.16
N GLY A 157 29.30 -7.94 -10.13
CA GLY A 157 28.53 -9.18 -10.00
C GLY A 157 27.27 -9.05 -9.14
N ASN A 158 26.84 -7.84 -8.82
CA ASN A 158 25.63 -7.55 -8.04
C ASN A 158 24.41 -7.35 -8.95
N GLN A 159 23.24 -7.18 -8.34
CA GLN A 159 21.95 -6.95 -9.02
C GLN A 159 21.52 -5.50 -8.91
N ALA A 160 20.98 -4.94 -9.98
CA ALA A 160 20.34 -3.64 -10.00
C ALA A 160 18.83 -3.78 -10.18
N LEU A 161 18.04 -3.08 -9.36
CA LEU A 161 16.59 -3.01 -9.48
C LEU A 161 16.21 -1.62 -9.99
N LEU A 162 15.65 -1.55 -11.18
CA LEU A 162 15.12 -0.31 -11.76
C LEU A 162 13.61 -0.23 -11.50
N PHE A 163 13.19 0.81 -10.80
CA PHE A 163 11.79 1.08 -10.53
C PHE A 163 11.33 2.29 -11.35
N LEU A 164 10.49 2.04 -12.36
CA LEU A 164 9.91 3.07 -13.22
C LEU A 164 8.39 3.10 -13.02
N ASN A 165 7.91 4.03 -12.21
CA ASN A 165 6.47 4.22 -12.00
C ASN A 165 5.85 5.11 -13.09
N ARG A 166 5.93 4.64 -14.35
CA ARG A 166 5.36 5.34 -15.50
C ARG A 166 4.56 4.37 -16.37
N ARG A 167 3.26 4.64 -16.52
CA ARG A 167 2.42 3.89 -17.44
C ARG A 167 2.44 4.56 -18.83
N GLY A 168 2.60 3.76 -19.88
CA GLY A 168 2.60 4.23 -21.27
C GLY A 168 3.92 4.81 -21.75
N PHE A 169 4.03 4.98 -23.06
CA PHE A 169 5.23 5.48 -23.73
C PHE A 169 5.44 6.99 -23.46
N HIS A 170 4.33 7.76 -23.50
CA HIS A 170 4.29 9.18 -23.13
C HIS A 170 3.03 9.45 -22.31
N THR A 171 3.18 10.04 -21.13
CA THR A 171 2.06 10.43 -20.29
C THR A 171 1.53 11.82 -20.64
N PHE A 172 2.38 12.68 -21.19
CA PHE A 172 2.04 14.01 -21.66
C PHE A 172 3.11 14.53 -22.62
N LEU A 173 2.75 15.45 -23.46
CA LEU A 173 3.65 16.22 -24.32
C LEU A 173 3.82 17.60 -23.68
N CYS A 174 5.06 18.00 -23.39
CA CYS A 174 5.29 19.34 -22.85
C CYS A 174 6.34 20.09 -23.69
N CYS A 175 6.19 21.40 -23.74
CA CYS A 175 7.20 22.27 -24.31
C CYS A 175 8.40 22.36 -23.35
N LEU A 176 9.61 22.09 -23.85
CA LEU A 176 10.81 22.10 -23.03
C LEU A 176 11.24 23.53 -22.65
N ASP A 177 10.84 24.54 -23.44
CA ASP A 177 11.22 25.92 -23.20
C ASP A 177 10.33 26.59 -22.15
N CYS A 178 8.98 26.42 -22.25
CA CYS A 178 8.03 27.11 -21.39
C CYS A 178 7.28 26.20 -20.40
N GLY A 179 7.45 24.88 -20.51
CA GLY A 179 6.75 23.91 -19.65
C GLY A 179 5.27 23.68 -19.99
N TYR A 180 4.75 24.26 -21.06
CA TYR A 180 3.36 24.07 -21.48
C TYR A 180 3.07 22.60 -21.74
N VAL A 181 2.02 22.06 -21.10
CA VAL A 181 1.58 20.67 -21.28
C VAL A 181 0.39 20.63 -22.24
N PHE A 182 0.55 19.87 -23.33
CA PHE A 182 -0.54 19.61 -24.26
C PHE A 182 -1.54 18.65 -23.62
N THR A 183 -2.78 19.06 -23.45
CA THR A 183 -3.88 18.21 -22.99
C THR A 183 -4.74 17.79 -24.16
N CYS A 184 -5.21 16.53 -24.17
CA CYS A 184 -6.17 16.06 -25.14
C CYS A 184 -7.52 16.78 -24.90
N LEU A 185 -8.19 17.18 -25.97
CA LEU A 185 -9.48 17.87 -25.92
C LEU A 185 -10.68 16.90 -25.80
N ASN A 186 -10.43 15.57 -25.70
CA ASN A 186 -11.48 14.54 -25.54
C ASN A 186 -11.56 14.06 -24.12
#